data_8a02eead22aa2641adca082ab99234d1
#
_entry.id   8a02eead22aa2641adca082ab99234d1
#
_cell.length_a   1.000
_cell.length_b   1.000
_cell.length_c   1.000
_cell.angle_alpha   90.00
_cell.angle_beta   90.00
_cell.angle_gamma   90.00
#
_symmetry.space_group_name_H-M   'P 1'
#
loop_
_entity.id
_entity.type
_entity.pdbx_description
1 polymer ?
#
loop_
_entity_poly.entity_id
_entity_poly.type
_entity_poly.pdbx_seq_one_letter_code
_entity_poly.pdbx_strand_id
1 'polypeptide(L)'
;MQASNEWFVADAESEGMPLIVRGRLFLDALRQSGRYTTRIALVWPYGGDGKGLPTDKETRGLDLLNEQLRQKLEDEEAAILTAIFIGNRAARYEYYGTSAEEFGRIVEETFAQYPPLPIRIGAESDPEWKS
;
A
#
# COMPACT_ATOMS: atom_id res chain seq x y z
N MET A 1 -12.32 -15.48 1.15
CA MET A 1 -10.93 -15.72 1.61
C MET A 1 -10.36 -14.41 2.11
N GLN A 2 -9.88 -14.41 3.35
CA GLN A 2 -9.36 -13.18 3.97
C GLN A 2 -7.85 -13.23 4.09
N ALA A 3 -7.22 -12.06 3.96
CA ALA A 3 -5.79 -11.93 4.23
C ALA A 3 -5.53 -12.03 5.73
N SER A 4 -4.36 -12.55 6.10
CA SER A 4 -3.93 -12.57 7.50
C SER A 4 -3.76 -11.14 8.01
N ASN A 5 -3.74 -10.98 9.32
CA ASN A 5 -3.42 -9.70 9.93
C ASN A 5 -2.05 -9.74 10.62
N GLU A 6 -1.17 -10.59 10.10
CA GLU A 6 0.18 -10.75 10.64
C GLU A 6 1.21 -10.16 9.70
N TRP A 7 2.10 -9.36 10.27
CA TRP A 7 3.09 -8.58 9.53
C TRP A 7 4.46 -8.75 10.17
N PHE A 8 5.52 -8.70 9.36
CA PHE A 8 6.85 -8.47 9.87
C PHE A 8 7.25 -7.02 9.60
N VAL A 9 8.20 -6.52 10.40
CA VAL A 9 8.78 -5.20 10.21
C VAL A 9 10.30 -5.35 10.14
N ALA A 10 10.92 -4.68 9.19
CA ALA A 10 12.37 -4.70 9.03
C ALA A 10 12.87 -3.29 8.79
N ASP A 11 14.08 -3.00 9.29
CA ASP A 11 14.80 -1.77 8.98
C ASP A 11 15.73 -2.04 7.81
N ALA A 12 15.79 -1.10 6.89
CA ALA A 12 16.65 -1.18 5.72
C ALA A 12 17.21 0.20 5.40
N GLU A 13 17.96 0.29 4.33
CA GLU A 13 18.48 1.56 3.82
C GLU A 13 18.20 1.67 2.33
N SER A 14 17.92 2.89 1.88
CA SER A 14 17.81 3.22 0.47
C SER A 14 18.61 4.48 0.24
N GLU A 15 19.66 4.40 -0.57
CA GLU A 15 20.56 5.51 -0.89
C GLU A 15 21.15 6.16 0.38
N GLY A 16 21.51 5.34 1.37
CA GLY A 16 22.08 5.81 2.63
C GLY A 16 21.08 6.35 3.64
N MET A 17 19.79 6.33 3.31
CA MET A 17 18.73 6.84 4.19
C MET A 17 17.94 5.69 4.79
N PRO A 18 17.39 5.86 6.01
CA PRO A 18 16.61 4.79 6.64
C PRO A 18 15.33 4.48 5.86
N LEU A 19 15.00 3.21 5.80
CA LEU A 19 13.80 2.71 5.17
C LEU A 19 13.14 1.70 6.10
N ILE A 20 11.85 1.86 6.36
CA ILE A 20 11.07 0.92 7.15
C ILE A 20 10.26 0.06 6.17
N VAL A 21 10.38 -1.25 6.30
CA VAL A 21 9.67 -2.20 5.44
C VAL A 21 8.72 -3.02 6.29
N ARG A 22 7.47 -3.11 5.87
CA ARG A 22 6.47 -3.99 6.46
C ARG A 22 6.01 -4.98 5.40
N GLY A 23 6.04 -6.26 5.71
CA GLY A 23 5.55 -7.29 4.82
C GLY A 23 4.46 -8.11 5.48
N ARG A 24 3.40 -8.39 4.73
CA ARG A 24 2.28 -9.19 5.24
C ARG A 24 2.58 -10.67 5.06
N LEU A 25 2.28 -11.46 6.09
CA LEU A 25 2.55 -12.87 6.11
C LEU A 25 1.34 -13.70 5.70
N PHE A 26 1.58 -14.95 5.30
CA PHE A 26 0.53 -15.95 5.03
C PHE A 26 -0.43 -15.55 3.90
N LEU A 27 0.14 -15.12 2.77
CA LEU A 27 -0.64 -14.72 1.60
C LEU A 27 -0.67 -15.78 0.49
N ASP A 28 -0.10 -16.97 0.71
CA ASP A 28 0.03 -17.99 -0.34
C ASP A 28 -1.31 -18.40 -0.96
N ALA A 29 -2.33 -18.60 -0.14
CA ALA A 29 -3.64 -19.00 -0.64
C ALA A 29 -4.26 -17.92 -1.53
N LEU A 30 -4.10 -16.64 -1.15
CA LEU A 30 -4.59 -15.53 -1.95
C LEU A 30 -3.83 -15.41 -3.27
N ARG A 31 -2.51 -15.57 -3.23
CA ARG A 31 -1.67 -15.59 -4.44
C ARG A 31 -2.11 -16.71 -5.38
N GLN A 32 -2.32 -17.91 -4.86
CA GLN A 32 -2.67 -19.08 -5.63
C GLN A 32 -4.10 -19.06 -6.15
N SER A 33 -4.96 -18.20 -5.61
CA SER A 33 -6.35 -18.08 -6.04
C SER A 33 -6.50 -17.63 -7.50
N GLY A 34 -5.47 -16.95 -8.04
CA GLY A 34 -5.52 -16.40 -9.39
C GLY A 34 -6.42 -15.18 -9.55
N ARG A 35 -6.99 -14.67 -8.46
CA ARG A 35 -7.91 -13.54 -8.47
C ARG A 35 -7.20 -12.19 -8.57
N TYR A 36 -6.06 -12.06 -7.89
CA TYR A 36 -5.34 -10.79 -7.76
C TYR A 36 -4.11 -10.80 -8.67
N THR A 37 -4.28 -10.36 -9.89
CA THR A 37 -3.27 -10.51 -10.96
C THR A 37 -2.55 -9.22 -11.31
N THR A 38 -2.95 -8.10 -10.72
CA THR A 38 -2.37 -6.79 -11.03
C THR A 38 -1.63 -6.26 -9.80
N ARG A 39 -0.33 -6.00 -9.96
CA ARG A 39 0.47 -5.36 -8.93
C ARG A 39 0.24 -3.85 -9.01
N ILE A 40 -0.12 -3.26 -7.89
CA ILE A 40 -0.46 -1.83 -7.83
C ILE A 40 0.35 -1.17 -6.72
N ALA A 41 1.07 -0.11 -7.07
CA ALA A 41 1.79 0.70 -6.11
C ALA A 41 1.09 2.04 -5.94
N LEU A 42 0.74 2.38 -4.70
CA LEU A 42 0.21 3.68 -4.35
C LEU A 42 1.28 4.41 -3.55
N VAL A 43 1.74 5.54 -4.06
CA VAL A 43 2.82 6.32 -3.46
C VAL A 43 2.26 7.62 -2.90
N TRP A 44 2.57 7.87 -1.63
CA TRP A 44 2.11 9.05 -0.90
C TRP A 44 3.31 9.84 -0.41
N PRO A 45 3.63 11.00 -1.00
CA PRO A 45 4.73 11.83 -0.52
C PRO A 45 4.36 12.56 0.78
N TYR A 46 5.35 12.81 1.61
CA TYR A 46 5.20 13.59 2.84
C TYR A 46 6.44 14.48 3.04
N GLY A 47 6.33 15.48 3.93
CA GLY A 47 7.43 16.40 4.18
C GLY A 47 8.62 15.73 4.85
N GLY A 48 8.34 14.93 5.87
CA GLY A 48 9.36 14.15 6.55
C GLY A 48 10.17 14.92 7.60
N ASP A 49 10.99 14.16 8.31
CA ASP A 49 12.01 14.70 9.21
C ASP A 49 13.35 14.87 8.47
N GLY A 50 14.42 15.15 9.18
CA GLY A 50 15.73 15.32 8.57
C GLY A 50 16.33 14.06 7.94
N LYS A 51 15.75 12.90 8.19
CA LYS A 51 16.21 11.61 7.66
C LYS A 51 15.25 11.03 6.60
N GLY A 52 14.23 11.80 6.19
CA GLY A 52 13.26 11.34 5.20
C GLY A 52 12.16 10.45 5.76
N LEU A 53 12.10 10.25 7.07
CA LEU A 53 11.02 9.52 7.72
C LEU A 53 9.86 10.45 8.05
N PRO A 54 8.62 9.95 8.14
CA PRO A 54 7.50 10.80 8.49
C PRO A 54 7.58 11.26 9.94
N THR A 55 7.06 12.46 10.20
CA THR A 55 6.87 12.93 11.59
C THR A 55 5.72 12.11 12.21
N ASP A 56 5.58 12.20 13.53
CA ASP A 56 4.49 11.50 14.23
C ASP A 56 3.12 11.91 13.71
N LYS A 57 2.93 13.19 13.43
CA LYS A 57 1.68 13.69 12.87
C LYS A 57 1.42 13.13 11.48
N GLU A 58 2.45 13.09 10.64
CA GLU A 58 2.34 12.51 9.29
C GLU A 58 2.02 11.02 9.35
N THR A 59 2.68 10.29 10.25
CA THR A 59 2.42 8.86 10.43
C THR A 59 0.96 8.61 10.81
N ARG A 60 0.42 9.38 11.74
CA ARG A 60 -0.99 9.21 12.13
C ARG A 60 -1.95 9.46 10.98
N GLY A 61 -1.68 10.50 10.18
CA GLY A 61 -2.51 10.79 9.01
C GLY A 61 -2.44 9.72 7.94
N LEU A 62 -1.23 9.24 7.64
CA LEU A 62 -1.01 8.17 6.66
C LEU A 62 -1.69 6.87 7.11
N ASP A 63 -1.54 6.50 8.38
CA ASP A 63 -2.16 5.29 8.91
C ASP A 63 -3.67 5.34 8.83
N LEU A 64 -4.28 6.49 9.16
CA LEU A 64 -5.72 6.66 9.09
C LEU A 64 -6.24 6.50 7.67
N LEU A 65 -5.64 7.19 6.72
CA LEU A 65 -6.08 7.16 5.33
C LEU A 65 -5.83 5.80 4.67
N ASN A 66 -4.67 5.21 4.96
CA ASN A 66 -4.36 3.88 4.46
C ASN A 66 -5.33 2.82 4.99
N GLU A 67 -5.66 2.90 6.27
CA GLU A 67 -6.59 1.92 6.87
C GLU A 67 -7.98 2.02 6.26
N GLN A 68 -8.48 3.24 6.02
CA GLN A 68 -9.76 3.43 5.35
C GLN A 68 -9.77 2.80 3.95
N LEU A 69 -8.72 3.03 3.19
CA LEU A 69 -8.62 2.49 1.83
C LEU A 69 -8.45 0.98 1.83
N ARG A 70 -7.53 0.48 2.65
CA ARG A 70 -7.26 -0.95 2.76
C ARG A 70 -8.53 -1.72 3.12
N GLN A 71 -9.24 -1.25 4.13
CA GLN A 71 -10.45 -1.93 4.59
C GLN A 71 -11.47 -2.03 3.48
N LYS A 72 -11.71 -0.95 2.76
CA LYS A 72 -12.68 -0.96 1.66
C LYS A 72 -12.25 -1.87 0.52
N LEU A 73 -10.98 -1.81 0.13
CA LEU A 73 -10.44 -2.66 -0.94
C LEU A 73 -10.54 -4.14 -0.58
N GLU A 74 -10.20 -4.51 0.64
CA GLU A 74 -10.21 -5.90 1.07
C GLU A 74 -11.62 -6.42 1.32
N ASP A 75 -12.50 -5.59 1.87
CA ASP A 75 -13.91 -5.97 2.08
C ASP A 75 -14.63 -6.22 0.76
N GLU A 76 -14.33 -5.46 -0.28
CA GLU A 76 -14.89 -5.66 -1.61
C GLU A 76 -14.11 -6.71 -2.43
N GLU A 77 -13.09 -7.31 -1.85
CA GLU A 77 -12.22 -8.28 -2.52
C GLU A 77 -11.62 -7.74 -3.82
N ALA A 78 -11.34 -6.45 -3.86
CA ALA A 78 -10.78 -5.78 -5.03
C ALA A 78 -9.27 -5.76 -5.04
N ALA A 79 -8.64 -5.72 -3.86
CA ALA A 79 -7.19 -5.72 -3.73
C ALA A 79 -6.77 -6.11 -2.32
N ILE A 80 -5.54 -6.59 -2.20
CA ILE A 80 -4.92 -7.01 -0.94
C ILE A 80 -3.65 -6.21 -0.74
N LEU A 81 -3.51 -5.55 0.40
CA LEU A 81 -2.28 -4.87 0.77
C LEU A 81 -1.24 -5.91 1.18
N THR A 82 -0.08 -5.92 0.52
CA THR A 82 0.94 -6.93 0.76
C THR A 82 2.21 -6.40 1.40
N ALA A 83 2.56 -5.13 1.15
CA ALA A 83 3.79 -4.55 1.68
C ALA A 83 3.67 -3.03 1.79
N ILE A 84 4.44 -2.46 2.73
CA ILE A 84 4.53 -1.02 2.93
C ILE A 84 6.00 -0.65 3.06
N PHE A 85 6.43 0.36 2.30
CA PHE A 85 7.79 0.88 2.34
C PHE A 85 7.73 2.35 2.73
N ILE A 86 8.39 2.73 3.83
CA ILE A 86 8.36 4.10 4.35
C ILE A 86 9.78 4.63 4.45
N GLY A 87 10.06 5.68 3.73
CA GLY A 87 11.36 6.33 3.72
C GLY A 87 11.50 7.24 2.50
N ASN A 88 12.59 8.00 2.44
CA ASN A 88 12.85 8.93 1.34
C ASN A 88 11.68 9.88 1.06
N ARG A 89 10.99 10.32 2.12
CA ARG A 89 9.87 11.27 2.04
C ARG A 89 8.65 10.75 1.28
N ALA A 90 8.49 9.44 1.22
CA ALA A 90 7.33 8.83 0.62
C ALA A 90 6.95 7.54 1.33
N ALA A 91 5.65 7.28 1.41
CA ALA A 91 5.10 6.00 1.82
C ALA A 91 4.60 5.30 0.58
N ARG A 92 5.06 4.08 0.35
CA ARG A 92 4.65 3.26 -0.79
C ARG A 92 3.89 2.06 -0.28
N TYR A 93 2.66 1.94 -0.73
CA TYR A 93 1.78 0.83 -0.38
C TYR A 93 1.65 -0.07 -1.59
N GLU A 94 2.04 -1.34 -1.45
CA GLU A 94 1.94 -2.30 -2.53
C GLU A 94 0.74 -3.21 -2.34
N TYR A 95 -0.11 -3.24 -3.36
CA TYR A 95 -1.30 -4.06 -3.42
C TYR A 95 -1.22 -5.03 -4.57
N TYR A 96 -1.92 -6.14 -4.45
CA TYR A 96 -2.31 -6.97 -5.59
C TYR A 96 -3.81 -6.90 -5.72
N GLY A 97 -4.28 -6.55 -6.91
CA GLY A 97 -5.69 -6.29 -7.15
C GLY A 97 -6.24 -7.05 -8.35
N THR A 98 -7.56 -7.00 -8.48
CA THR A 98 -8.25 -7.62 -9.60
C THR A 98 -8.00 -6.84 -10.89
N SER A 99 -7.95 -5.51 -10.81
CA SER A 99 -7.64 -4.64 -11.93
C SER A 99 -7.26 -3.24 -11.45
N ALA A 100 -6.52 -2.50 -12.27
CA ALA A 100 -6.18 -1.12 -11.98
C ALA A 100 -7.43 -0.22 -11.96
N GLU A 101 -8.40 -0.50 -12.83
CA GLU A 101 -9.63 0.28 -12.94
C GLU A 101 -10.47 0.19 -11.68
N GLU A 102 -10.67 -1.01 -11.16
CA GLU A 102 -11.43 -1.23 -9.93
C GLU A 102 -10.74 -0.59 -8.74
N PHE A 103 -9.42 -0.71 -8.67
CA PHE A 103 -8.62 -0.06 -7.62
C PHE A 103 -8.82 1.45 -7.65
N GLY A 104 -8.69 2.06 -8.82
CA GLY A 104 -8.86 3.51 -9.00
C GLY A 104 -10.25 3.99 -8.62
N ARG A 105 -11.29 3.23 -8.97
CA ARG A 105 -12.68 3.53 -8.59
C ARG A 105 -12.82 3.61 -7.07
N ILE A 106 -12.28 2.63 -6.37
CA ILE A 106 -12.38 2.56 -4.92
C ILE A 106 -11.58 3.68 -4.26
N VAL A 107 -10.40 4.01 -4.79
CA VAL A 107 -9.61 5.15 -4.29
C VAL A 107 -10.42 6.44 -4.41
N GLU A 108 -11.04 6.69 -5.56
CA GLU A 108 -11.86 7.88 -5.76
C GLU A 108 -13.05 7.94 -4.80
N GLU A 109 -13.75 6.84 -4.62
CA GLU A 109 -14.87 6.77 -3.68
C GLU A 109 -14.44 6.99 -2.24
N THR A 110 -13.34 6.36 -1.84
CA THR A 110 -12.85 6.43 -0.46
C THR A 110 -12.45 7.86 -0.08
N PHE A 111 -11.83 8.57 -1.02
CA PHE A 111 -11.27 9.90 -0.75
C PHE A 111 -12.08 11.05 -1.36
N ALA A 112 -13.30 10.78 -1.81
CA ALA A 112 -14.15 11.78 -2.46
C ALA A 112 -14.44 12.99 -1.59
N GLN A 113 -14.49 12.81 -0.27
CA GLN A 113 -14.78 13.88 0.68
C GLN A 113 -13.56 14.75 1.01
N TYR A 114 -12.39 14.33 0.58
CA TYR A 114 -11.16 15.07 0.84
C TYR A 114 -10.80 15.95 -0.34
N PRO A 115 -10.01 17.03 -0.13
CA PRO A 115 -9.41 17.75 -1.25
C PRO A 115 -8.49 16.82 -2.04
N PRO A 116 -8.11 17.19 -3.28
CA PRO A 116 -7.18 16.34 -4.04
C PRO A 116 -5.94 15.98 -3.24
N LEU A 117 -5.61 14.69 -3.18
CA LEU A 117 -4.50 14.16 -2.42
C LEU A 117 -3.31 13.92 -3.36
N PRO A 118 -2.06 14.15 -2.89
CA PRO A 118 -0.87 14.04 -3.75
C PRO A 118 -0.42 12.60 -3.94
N ILE A 119 -1.33 11.69 -4.25
CA ILE A 119 -1.00 10.28 -4.43
C ILE A 119 -0.73 9.96 -5.90
N ARG A 120 0.15 8.98 -6.12
CA ARG A 120 0.45 8.44 -7.44
C ARG A 120 0.16 6.95 -7.43
N ILE A 121 -0.42 6.45 -8.51
CA ILE A 121 -0.77 5.04 -8.64
C ILE A 121 -0.12 4.51 -9.92
N GLY A 122 0.65 3.42 -9.77
CA GLY A 122 1.20 2.68 -10.88
C GLY A 122 0.70 1.24 -10.83
N ALA A 123 0.50 0.63 -11.99
CA ALA A 123 0.00 -0.73 -12.05
C ALA A 123 0.68 -1.51 -13.17
N GLU A 124 0.89 -2.81 -12.93
CA GLU A 124 1.42 -3.72 -13.92
C GLU A 124 0.83 -5.12 -13.73
N SER A 125 0.76 -5.89 -14.80
CA SER A 125 0.31 -7.27 -14.71
C SER A 125 1.38 -8.11 -14.02
N ASP A 126 1.00 -8.88 -13.00
CA ASP A 126 1.90 -9.76 -12.27
C ASP A 126 1.11 -10.91 -11.63
N PRO A 127 0.55 -11.81 -12.45
CA PRO A 127 -0.37 -12.86 -11.94
C PRO A 127 0.27 -13.83 -10.98
N GLU A 128 1.59 -13.97 -11.02
CA GLU A 128 2.31 -14.90 -10.13
C GLU A 128 2.98 -14.22 -8.93
N TRP A 129 2.77 -12.91 -8.77
CA TRP A 129 3.33 -12.14 -7.65
C TRP A 129 4.85 -12.22 -7.58
N LYS A 130 5.53 -11.99 -8.69
CA LYS A 130 6.99 -12.09 -8.78
C LYS A 130 7.75 -10.82 -8.39
N SER A 131 7.06 -9.71 -8.34
CA SER A 131 7.69 -8.42 -8.01
C SER A 131 7.62 -8.12 -6.53
#